data_8da04f056c7a40a5271e62672f9bb395
#
_entry.id   8da04f056c7a40a5271e62672f9bb395
#
_cell.length_a   1.000
_cell.length_b   1.000
_cell.length_c   1.000
_cell.angle_alpha   90.00
_cell.angle_beta   90.00
_cell.angle_gamma   90.00
#
_symmetry.space_group_name_H-M   'P 1'
#
loop_
_entity.id
_entity.type
_entity.pdbx_description
1 polymer ?
#
loop_
_entity_poly.entity_id
_entity_poly.type
_entity_poly.pdbx_seq_one_letter_code
_entity_poly.pdbx_strand_id
1 'polypeptide(L)'
;MNTFTRAISLTVAAAETLTLRNFVVKDKSVGGVLASLKTEYGLAVYFDLQGRVYAVRKDRAHSEDIVVYDLAQNIVDTDDLIYQKAEDIHISIRAIAYLRDGNKIVATKGVEDYPQQTLYFYNVADLTELSTLAEIELGRLAYEGYRGQLTAFLEPFAAPGMLAIVKDERYAGRTKYGTYIIDSVETTFGQQGARRKVEIGRKIDTEAK
;
A
#
# COMPACT_ATOMS: atom_id res chain seq x y z
N MET A 1 26.21 -17.60 -30.56
CA MET A 1 25.77 -16.64 -29.52
C MET A 1 24.77 -17.38 -28.67
N ASN A 2 25.20 -17.96 -27.52
CA ASN A 2 24.32 -18.77 -26.66
C ASN A 2 23.54 -17.85 -25.76
N THR A 3 22.24 -17.71 -26.02
CA THR A 3 21.32 -17.02 -25.15
C THR A 3 21.02 -17.93 -23.95
N PHE A 4 21.63 -17.67 -22.81
CA PHE A 4 21.27 -18.32 -21.55
C PHE A 4 19.90 -17.83 -21.13
N THR A 5 18.86 -18.56 -21.50
CA THR A 5 17.54 -18.38 -20.92
C THR A 5 17.55 -19.05 -19.54
N ARG A 6 17.88 -18.30 -18.49
CA ARG A 6 17.76 -18.78 -17.13
C ARG A 6 16.26 -18.73 -16.79
N ALA A 7 15.61 -19.88 -16.76
CA ALA A 7 14.26 -19.98 -16.26
C ALA A 7 14.26 -19.61 -14.77
N ILE A 8 13.70 -18.46 -14.43
CA ILE A 8 13.48 -18.07 -13.03
C ILE A 8 12.17 -18.72 -12.63
N SER A 9 12.25 -19.70 -11.74
CA SER A 9 11.06 -20.25 -11.11
C SER A 9 10.62 -19.28 -10.01
N LEU A 10 9.46 -18.65 -10.17
CA LEU A 10 8.83 -17.80 -9.17
C LEU A 10 7.82 -18.64 -8.38
N THR A 11 7.98 -18.67 -7.07
CA THR A 11 6.97 -19.23 -6.18
C THR A 11 5.96 -18.14 -5.82
N VAL A 12 4.70 -18.35 -6.16
CA VAL A 12 3.61 -17.43 -5.78
C VAL A 12 3.11 -17.84 -4.41
N ALA A 13 3.23 -16.93 -3.45
CA ALA A 13 2.60 -17.08 -2.14
C ALA A 13 1.23 -16.39 -2.20
N ALA A 14 0.17 -17.16 -2.37
CA ALA A 14 -1.19 -16.65 -2.37
C ALA A 14 -1.77 -16.74 -0.95
N ALA A 15 -1.91 -15.61 -0.27
CA ALA A 15 -2.64 -15.54 1.00
C ALA A 15 -4.17 -15.56 0.78
N GLU A 16 -4.63 -15.21 -0.42
CA GLU A 16 -6.05 -15.14 -0.77
C GLU A 16 -6.27 -15.61 -2.21
N THR A 17 -7.44 -16.20 -2.47
CA THR A 17 -7.89 -16.47 -3.84
C THR A 17 -8.53 -15.21 -4.42
N LEU A 18 -7.86 -14.62 -5.40
CA LEU A 18 -8.37 -13.46 -6.14
C LEU A 18 -8.90 -13.90 -7.51
N THR A 19 -10.13 -13.55 -7.81
CA THR A 19 -10.68 -13.76 -9.16
C THR A 19 -10.36 -12.56 -10.02
N LEU A 20 -9.43 -12.73 -10.96
CA LEU A 20 -9.11 -11.71 -11.96
C LEU A 20 -10.00 -11.88 -13.18
N ARG A 21 -10.84 -10.90 -13.48
CA ARG A 21 -11.69 -10.91 -14.68
C ARG A 21 -10.91 -10.31 -15.84
N ASN A 22 -10.98 -10.97 -17.02
CA ASN A 22 -10.38 -10.48 -18.27
C ASN A 22 -8.86 -10.23 -18.21
N PHE A 23 -8.15 -10.95 -17.35
CA PHE A 23 -6.71 -10.85 -17.32
C PHE A 23 -6.10 -11.56 -18.53
N VAL A 24 -5.56 -10.78 -19.46
CA VAL A 24 -4.95 -11.29 -20.69
C VAL A 24 -3.44 -11.05 -20.63
N VAL A 25 -2.68 -12.13 -20.73
CA VAL A 25 -1.23 -12.08 -20.88
C VAL A 25 -0.91 -12.34 -22.37
N LYS A 26 -0.58 -11.29 -23.08
CA LYS A 26 -0.12 -11.38 -24.47
C LYS A 26 1.14 -10.55 -24.63
N ASP A 27 2.21 -11.18 -25.08
CA ASP A 27 3.51 -10.54 -25.37
C ASP A 27 4.06 -9.67 -24.23
N LYS A 28 3.76 -10.03 -22.96
CA LYS A 28 4.25 -9.33 -21.76
C LYS A 28 5.35 -10.13 -21.08
N SER A 29 6.40 -9.44 -20.62
CA SER A 29 7.36 -10.02 -19.70
C SER A 29 6.71 -10.27 -18.33
N VAL A 30 7.33 -11.09 -17.47
CA VAL A 30 6.87 -11.31 -16.08
C VAL A 30 6.73 -9.98 -15.35
N GLY A 31 7.71 -9.07 -15.47
CA GLY A 31 7.62 -7.73 -14.87
C GLY A 31 6.44 -6.93 -15.40
N GLY A 32 6.13 -7.03 -16.70
CA GLY A 32 4.95 -6.40 -17.30
C GLY A 32 3.63 -6.98 -16.78
N VAL A 33 3.57 -8.28 -16.51
CA VAL A 33 2.41 -8.92 -15.88
C VAL A 33 2.22 -8.41 -14.46
N LEU A 34 3.30 -8.39 -13.65
CA LEU A 34 3.25 -7.89 -12.27
C LEU A 34 2.87 -6.40 -12.22
N ALA A 35 3.38 -5.59 -13.17
CA ALA A 35 2.99 -4.19 -13.30
C ALA A 35 1.49 -4.05 -13.63
N SER A 36 0.94 -4.87 -14.54
CA SER A 36 -0.49 -4.87 -14.83
C SER A 36 -1.33 -5.23 -13.60
N LEU A 37 -0.92 -6.22 -12.80
CA LEU A 37 -1.60 -6.56 -11.54
C LEU A 37 -1.63 -5.38 -10.57
N LYS A 38 -0.55 -4.63 -10.50
CA LYS A 38 -0.46 -3.43 -9.65
C LYS A 38 -1.33 -2.29 -10.16
N THR A 39 -1.30 -2.00 -11.46
CA THR A 39 -1.95 -0.81 -12.04
C THR A 39 -3.40 -1.03 -12.44
N GLU A 40 -3.71 -2.19 -13.04
CA GLU A 40 -5.05 -2.47 -13.57
C GLU A 40 -5.98 -3.10 -12.52
N TYR A 41 -5.41 -3.86 -11.58
CA TYR A 41 -6.17 -4.56 -10.53
C TYR A 41 -5.97 -3.99 -9.13
N GLY A 42 -5.11 -2.97 -8.99
CA GLY A 42 -4.89 -2.27 -7.72
C GLY A 42 -4.25 -3.13 -6.64
N LEU A 43 -3.55 -4.21 -7.01
CA LEU A 43 -2.92 -5.11 -6.05
C LEU A 43 -1.58 -4.53 -5.54
N ALA A 44 -1.21 -4.87 -4.31
CA ALA A 44 0.15 -4.77 -3.84
C ALA A 44 0.94 -5.97 -4.40
N VAL A 45 2.05 -5.68 -5.09
CA VAL A 45 2.92 -6.71 -5.66
C VAL A 45 4.32 -6.48 -5.16
N TYR A 46 4.87 -7.45 -4.44
CA TYR A 46 6.22 -7.39 -3.89
C TYR A 46 6.85 -8.77 -3.77
N PHE A 47 8.16 -8.81 -3.53
CA PHE A 47 8.93 -10.03 -3.27
C PHE A 47 9.34 -10.05 -1.81
N ASP A 48 9.31 -11.23 -1.20
CA ASP A 48 9.95 -11.44 0.09
C ASP A 48 11.45 -11.75 -0.06
N LEU A 49 12.14 -11.90 1.07
CA LEU A 49 13.57 -12.23 1.10
C LEU A 49 13.90 -13.62 0.55
N GLN A 50 12.91 -14.50 0.47
CA GLN A 50 13.04 -15.84 -0.10
C GLN A 50 12.77 -15.85 -1.61
N GLY A 51 12.49 -14.69 -2.22
CA GLY A 51 12.18 -14.54 -3.63
C GLY A 51 10.79 -15.02 -4.02
N ARG A 52 9.87 -15.18 -3.05
CA ARG A 52 8.46 -15.48 -3.34
C ARG A 52 7.74 -14.20 -3.72
N VAL A 53 6.89 -14.27 -4.74
CA VAL A 53 6.08 -13.13 -5.16
C VAL A 53 4.73 -13.14 -4.45
N TYR A 54 4.34 -11.99 -3.97
CA TYR A 54 3.02 -11.73 -3.42
C TYR A 54 2.26 -10.80 -4.36
N ALA A 55 1.00 -11.14 -4.63
CA ALA A 55 0.04 -10.27 -5.33
C ALA A 55 -1.25 -10.29 -4.51
N VAL A 56 -1.44 -9.28 -3.70
CA VAL A 56 -2.42 -9.28 -2.60
C VAL A 56 -3.19 -7.96 -2.58
N ARG A 57 -4.32 -7.95 -1.90
CA ARG A 57 -5.11 -6.72 -1.74
C ARG A 57 -4.36 -5.70 -0.88
N LYS A 58 -4.39 -4.43 -1.28
CA LYS A 58 -3.72 -3.33 -0.55
C LYS A 58 -4.39 -2.96 0.77
N ASP A 59 -5.63 -3.36 0.96
CA ASP A 59 -6.43 -2.99 2.14
C ASP A 59 -6.23 -3.91 3.34
N ARG A 60 -5.37 -4.92 3.23
CA ARG A 60 -5.10 -5.90 4.30
C ARG A 60 -3.62 -6.07 4.55
N ALA A 61 -3.28 -6.28 5.82
CA ALA A 61 -1.95 -6.77 6.18
C ALA A 61 -1.80 -8.22 5.71
N HIS A 62 -0.59 -8.55 5.26
CA HIS A 62 -0.28 -9.88 4.72
C HIS A 62 0.77 -10.61 5.55
N SER A 63 1.26 -9.98 6.60
CA SER A 63 2.15 -10.56 7.59
C SER A 63 1.62 -10.25 8.98
N GLU A 64 1.75 -11.19 9.89
CA GLU A 64 1.50 -10.98 11.31
C GLU A 64 2.72 -10.36 12.02
N ASP A 65 3.84 -10.23 11.30
CA ASP A 65 5.04 -9.63 11.84
C ASP A 65 4.85 -8.13 12.07
N ILE A 66 5.18 -7.68 13.26
CA ILE A 66 5.01 -6.30 13.70
C ILE A 66 6.37 -5.70 13.99
N VAL A 67 6.60 -4.50 13.46
CA VAL A 67 7.76 -3.69 13.81
C VAL A 67 7.31 -2.44 14.55
N VAL A 68 8.08 -2.01 15.55
CA VAL A 68 7.79 -0.81 16.34
C VAL A 68 8.78 0.29 15.99
N TYR A 69 8.25 1.41 15.53
CA TYR A 69 8.99 2.65 15.26
C TYR A 69 8.63 3.69 16.31
N ASP A 70 9.55 3.95 17.23
CA ASP A 70 9.44 5.01 18.22
C ASP A 70 10.18 6.24 17.71
N LEU A 71 9.44 7.33 17.44
CA LEU A 71 10.00 8.55 16.85
C LEU A 71 11.04 9.24 17.79
N ALA A 72 11.10 8.86 19.06
CA ALA A 72 12.09 9.35 20.00
C ALA A 72 13.33 8.45 20.13
N GLN A 73 13.31 7.22 19.60
CA GLN A 73 14.34 6.23 19.92
C GLN A 73 15.05 5.64 18.70
N ASN A 74 14.32 5.08 17.75
CA ASN A 74 14.91 4.27 16.67
C ASN A 74 14.72 4.84 15.26
N ILE A 75 14.26 6.07 15.17
CA ILE A 75 14.11 6.80 13.92
C ILE A 75 15.26 7.80 13.77
N VAL A 76 15.79 7.86 12.56
CA VAL A 76 16.89 8.79 12.21
C VAL A 76 16.33 10.09 11.66
N ASP A 77 15.26 9.99 10.86
CA ASP A 77 14.66 11.11 10.15
C ASP A 77 13.17 10.90 9.92
N THR A 78 12.40 11.97 10.11
CA THR A 78 10.94 12.01 9.95
C THR A 78 10.48 13.14 9.03
N ASP A 79 11.37 13.76 8.25
CA ASP A 79 11.05 14.94 7.44
C ASP A 79 9.93 14.67 6.43
N ASP A 80 9.86 13.45 5.94
CA ASP A 80 8.81 12.99 5.02
C ASP A 80 7.59 12.37 5.74
N LEU A 81 7.53 12.40 7.08
CA LEU A 81 6.46 11.80 7.87
C LEU A 81 5.55 12.89 8.45
N ILE A 82 4.31 12.93 7.99
CA ILE A 82 3.34 13.96 8.39
C ILE A 82 2.22 13.31 9.19
N TYR A 83 1.83 13.93 10.30
CA TYR A 83 0.63 13.56 11.04
C TYR A 83 -0.57 14.34 10.52
N GLN A 84 -1.52 13.63 9.95
CA GLN A 84 -2.79 14.17 9.45
C GLN A 84 -3.85 14.04 10.54
N LYS A 85 -4.50 15.13 10.89
CA LYS A 85 -5.60 15.14 11.86
C LYS A 85 -6.93 14.85 11.17
N ALA A 86 -7.90 14.30 11.93
CA ALA A 86 -9.25 14.03 11.43
C ALA A 86 -9.94 15.27 10.84
N GLU A 87 -9.75 16.43 11.49
CA GLU A 87 -10.34 17.72 11.08
C GLU A 87 -9.78 18.25 9.73
N ASP A 88 -8.58 17.81 9.34
CA ASP A 88 -7.91 18.23 8.10
C ASP A 88 -8.22 17.28 6.93
N ILE A 89 -8.97 16.21 7.16
CA ILE A 89 -9.25 15.18 6.18
C ILE A 89 -10.49 15.54 5.37
N HIS A 90 -10.24 16.28 4.31
CA HIS A 90 -11.27 16.73 3.39
C HIS A 90 -10.97 16.19 2.00
N ILE A 91 -11.36 14.94 1.75
CA ILE A 91 -11.08 14.25 0.50
C ILE A 91 -12.35 13.63 -0.09
N SER A 92 -12.46 13.68 -1.39
CA SER A 92 -13.48 13.01 -2.17
C SER A 92 -12.82 12.17 -3.26
N ILE A 93 -13.35 10.98 -3.51
CA ILE A 93 -12.90 10.09 -4.58
C ILE A 93 -14.00 9.96 -5.61
N ARG A 94 -13.64 10.24 -6.85
CA ARG A 94 -14.46 9.93 -8.02
C ARG A 94 -13.87 8.73 -8.73
N ALA A 95 -14.48 7.58 -8.53
CA ALA A 95 -14.13 6.35 -9.22
C ALA A 95 -14.83 6.27 -10.57
N ILE A 96 -14.09 5.94 -11.60
CA ILE A 96 -14.58 5.80 -12.97
C ILE A 96 -14.21 4.41 -13.49
N ALA A 97 -15.15 3.71 -14.07
CA ALA A 97 -14.90 2.48 -14.81
C ALA A 97 -15.69 2.43 -16.12
N TYR A 98 -15.18 1.68 -17.07
CA TYR A 98 -15.86 1.37 -18.32
C TYR A 98 -16.23 -0.10 -18.32
N LEU A 99 -17.51 -0.39 -18.49
CA LEU A 99 -18.04 -1.72 -18.62
C LEU A 99 -17.71 -2.32 -20.00
N ARG A 100 -17.91 -3.61 -20.17
CA ARG A 100 -17.63 -4.31 -21.43
C ARG A 100 -18.47 -3.81 -22.61
N ASP A 101 -19.67 -3.32 -22.33
CA ASP A 101 -20.57 -2.74 -23.32
C ASP A 101 -20.21 -1.30 -23.73
N GLY A 102 -19.09 -0.77 -23.16
CA GLY A 102 -18.62 0.59 -23.40
C GLY A 102 -19.27 1.63 -22.50
N ASN A 103 -20.24 1.26 -21.68
CA ASN A 103 -20.89 2.18 -20.75
C ASN A 103 -19.94 2.63 -19.66
N LYS A 104 -19.92 3.94 -19.40
CA LYS A 104 -19.18 4.55 -18.31
C LYS A 104 -20.02 4.53 -17.04
N ILE A 105 -19.45 4.00 -15.97
CA ILE A 105 -20.03 4.10 -14.63
C ILE A 105 -19.15 4.97 -13.74
N VAL A 106 -19.76 5.68 -12.79
CA VAL A 106 -19.09 6.60 -11.89
C VAL A 106 -19.65 6.41 -10.48
N ALA A 107 -18.77 6.26 -9.51
CA ALA A 107 -19.10 6.27 -8.10
C ALA A 107 -18.30 7.39 -7.40
N THR A 108 -18.97 8.17 -6.54
CA THR A 108 -18.33 9.19 -5.73
C THR A 108 -18.46 8.82 -4.27
N LYS A 109 -17.36 8.95 -3.51
CA LYS A 109 -17.27 8.67 -2.07
C LYS A 109 -16.49 9.78 -1.39
N GLY A 110 -16.82 10.07 -0.13
CA GLY A 110 -16.18 11.12 0.67
C GLY A 110 -17.04 12.36 0.83
N VAL A 111 -16.41 13.48 1.14
CA VAL A 111 -17.12 14.73 1.44
C VAL A 111 -17.36 15.51 0.15
N GLU A 112 -18.62 15.89 -0.11
CA GLU A 112 -18.98 16.75 -1.24
C GLU A 112 -18.34 18.13 -1.06
N ASP A 113 -18.06 18.82 -2.18
CA ASP A 113 -17.44 20.16 -2.26
C ASP A 113 -15.94 20.26 -1.89
N TYR A 114 -15.26 19.15 -1.67
CA TYR A 114 -13.81 19.15 -1.46
C TYR A 114 -13.01 18.62 -2.66
N PRO A 115 -11.70 18.84 -2.70
CA PRO A 115 -10.85 18.39 -3.80
C PRO A 115 -11.07 16.92 -4.11
N GLN A 116 -11.47 16.68 -5.36
CA GLN A 116 -11.86 15.35 -5.82
C GLN A 116 -10.68 14.67 -6.51
N GLN A 117 -10.26 13.53 -5.99
CA GLN A 117 -9.29 12.67 -6.67
C GLN A 117 -10.03 11.73 -7.62
N THR A 118 -9.74 11.83 -8.91
CA THR A 118 -10.31 10.91 -9.91
C THR A 118 -9.42 9.68 -10.05
N LEU A 119 -10.02 8.50 -9.87
CA LEU A 119 -9.37 7.20 -10.02
C LEU A 119 -10.07 6.39 -11.12
N TYR A 120 -9.28 5.69 -11.92
CA TYR A 120 -9.79 4.81 -12.96
C TYR A 120 -9.61 3.35 -12.52
N PHE A 121 -10.70 2.61 -12.58
CA PHE A 121 -10.73 1.20 -12.24
C PHE A 121 -11.02 0.36 -13.48
N TYR A 122 -10.33 -0.76 -13.60
CA TYR A 122 -10.45 -1.66 -14.72
C TYR A 122 -11.05 -2.98 -14.25
N ASN A 123 -11.75 -3.66 -15.17
CA ASN A 123 -12.35 -4.98 -14.90
C ASN A 123 -13.42 -5.00 -13.80
N VAL A 124 -14.12 -3.90 -13.61
CA VAL A 124 -15.25 -3.78 -12.69
C VAL A 124 -16.51 -4.32 -13.35
N ALA A 125 -17.33 -5.08 -12.61
CA ALA A 125 -18.52 -5.71 -13.13
C ALA A 125 -19.73 -4.76 -13.16
N ASP A 126 -19.86 -3.95 -12.12
CA ASP A 126 -21.03 -3.09 -11.91
C ASP A 126 -20.71 -1.91 -10.98
N LEU A 127 -21.71 -1.08 -10.76
CA LEU A 127 -21.61 0.11 -9.91
C LEU A 127 -21.36 -0.24 -8.43
N THR A 128 -21.87 -1.38 -7.96
CA THR A 128 -21.69 -1.81 -6.56
C THR A 128 -20.23 -2.14 -6.29
N GLU A 129 -19.62 -2.92 -7.20
CA GLU A 129 -18.18 -3.23 -7.10
C GLU A 129 -17.33 -1.95 -7.19
N LEU A 130 -17.65 -1.03 -8.12
CA LEU A 130 -16.96 0.25 -8.24
C LEU A 130 -17.07 1.09 -6.96
N SER A 131 -18.26 1.12 -6.34
CA SER A 131 -18.51 1.82 -5.09
C SER A 131 -17.69 1.27 -3.94
N THR A 132 -17.58 -0.07 -3.85
CA THR A 132 -16.76 -0.75 -2.85
C THR A 132 -15.27 -0.43 -3.03
N LEU A 133 -14.78 -0.45 -4.27
CA LEU A 133 -13.39 -0.09 -4.56
C LEU A 133 -13.09 1.38 -4.22
N ALA A 134 -14.03 2.28 -4.52
CA ALA A 134 -13.91 3.69 -4.16
C ALA A 134 -13.85 3.89 -2.63
N GLU A 135 -14.63 3.12 -1.88
CA GLU A 135 -14.64 3.17 -0.41
C GLU A 135 -13.35 2.64 0.20
N ILE A 136 -12.79 1.56 -0.34
CA ILE A 136 -11.47 1.04 0.04
C ILE A 136 -10.39 2.11 -0.16
N GLU A 137 -10.37 2.76 -1.33
CA GLU A 137 -9.40 3.81 -1.62
C GLU A 137 -9.60 5.07 -0.75
N LEU A 138 -10.85 5.44 -0.48
CA LEU A 138 -11.14 6.52 0.46
C LEU A 138 -10.60 6.19 1.85
N GLY A 139 -10.87 5.00 2.37
CA GLY A 139 -10.37 4.56 3.67
C GLY A 139 -8.83 4.48 3.74
N ARG A 140 -8.16 4.27 2.59
CA ARG A 140 -6.70 4.32 2.50
C ARG A 140 -6.15 5.75 2.63
N LEU A 141 -6.92 6.75 2.22
CA LEU A 141 -6.50 8.15 2.20
C LEU A 141 -7.08 8.98 3.33
N ALA A 142 -8.28 8.63 3.82
CA ALA A 142 -9.03 9.40 4.80
C ALA A 142 -8.94 8.75 6.19
N TYR A 143 -7.77 8.78 6.80
CA TYR A 143 -7.59 8.34 8.18
C TYR A 143 -6.78 9.35 8.99
N GLU A 144 -7.09 9.49 10.26
CA GLU A 144 -6.24 10.24 11.18
C GLU A 144 -5.00 9.41 11.54
N GLY A 145 -3.82 9.99 11.36
CA GLY A 145 -2.57 9.30 11.66
C GLY A 145 -1.38 9.79 10.85
N TYR A 146 -0.32 9.02 10.88
CA TYR A 146 0.89 9.30 10.15
C TYR A 146 0.78 8.87 8.68
N ARG A 147 1.36 9.67 7.80
CA ARG A 147 1.49 9.40 6.36
C ARG A 147 2.88 9.75 5.88
N GLY A 148 3.35 9.03 4.88
CA GLY A 148 4.62 9.29 4.24
C GLY A 148 5.68 8.28 4.62
N GLN A 149 6.90 8.73 4.79
CA GLN A 149 8.06 7.88 4.96
C GLN A 149 8.83 8.27 6.22
N LEU A 150 9.45 7.26 6.84
CA LEU A 150 10.40 7.45 7.92
C LEU A 150 11.73 6.78 7.57
N THR A 151 12.82 7.34 8.06
CA THR A 151 14.15 6.76 7.93
C THR A 151 14.60 6.22 9.29
N ALA A 152 14.89 4.92 9.32
CA ALA A 152 15.34 4.20 10.51
C ALA A 152 16.73 3.59 10.31
N PHE A 153 17.29 3.03 11.37
CA PHE A 153 18.41 2.11 11.28
C PHE A 153 17.98 0.80 10.62
N LEU A 154 18.91 -0.14 10.41
CA LEU A 154 18.57 -1.46 9.85
C LEU A 154 17.76 -2.33 10.81
N GLU A 155 17.90 -2.08 12.10
CA GLU A 155 17.08 -2.69 13.14
C GLU A 155 16.09 -1.65 13.71
N PRO A 156 14.83 -2.05 13.92
CA PRO A 156 14.24 -3.37 13.64
C PRO A 156 14.10 -3.66 12.13
N PHE A 157 14.10 -4.95 11.77
CA PHE A 157 13.88 -5.38 10.39
C PHE A 157 12.46 -5.03 9.94
N ALA A 158 12.33 -4.60 8.69
CA ALA A 158 11.05 -4.32 8.06
C ALA A 158 11.03 -4.79 6.61
N ALA A 159 9.87 -5.25 6.17
CA ALA A 159 9.59 -5.63 4.80
C ALA A 159 8.17 -5.19 4.38
N PRO A 160 7.90 -5.02 3.08
CA PRO A 160 6.56 -4.73 2.58
C PRO A 160 5.54 -5.78 3.05
N GLY A 161 4.34 -5.33 3.42
CA GLY A 161 3.27 -6.19 3.92
C GLY A 161 3.30 -6.47 5.42
N MET A 162 4.39 -6.17 6.14
CA MET A 162 4.44 -6.18 7.60
C MET A 162 3.62 -5.04 8.20
N LEU A 163 3.33 -5.14 9.49
CA LEU A 163 2.71 -4.08 10.27
C LEU A 163 3.76 -3.22 10.96
N ALA A 164 3.61 -1.91 10.87
CA ALA A 164 4.41 -0.93 11.60
C ALA A 164 3.56 -0.25 12.65
N ILE A 165 3.96 -0.37 13.92
CA ILE A 165 3.43 0.50 14.98
C ILE A 165 4.32 1.74 15.01
N VAL A 166 3.75 2.89 14.67
CA VAL A 166 4.43 4.18 14.78
C VAL A 166 3.98 4.85 16.08
N LYS A 167 4.94 5.14 16.95
CA LYS A 167 4.72 5.71 18.27
C LYS A 167 5.45 7.04 18.40
N ASP A 168 4.74 8.06 18.86
CA ASP A 168 5.30 9.40 19.08
C ASP A 168 4.96 9.87 20.50
N GLU A 169 5.98 9.85 21.33
CA GLU A 169 5.92 10.34 22.71
C GLU A 169 6.68 11.66 22.92
N ARG A 170 7.12 12.31 21.84
CA ARG A 170 7.89 13.56 21.94
C ARG A 170 7.10 14.72 22.54
N TYR A 171 5.79 14.62 22.54
CA TYR A 171 4.90 15.66 23.06
C TYR A 171 4.20 15.17 24.33
N ALA A 172 4.57 15.74 25.47
CA ALA A 172 3.97 15.39 26.76
C ALA A 172 2.45 15.54 26.76
N GLY A 173 1.73 14.50 27.18
CA GLY A 173 0.27 14.46 27.25
C GLY A 173 -0.44 14.27 25.90
N ARG A 174 0.29 14.02 24.82
CA ARG A 174 -0.28 13.81 23.47
C ARG A 174 0.44 12.66 22.76
N THR A 175 0.41 11.48 23.35
CA THR A 175 0.93 10.29 22.69
C THR A 175 0.12 10.02 21.42
N LYS A 176 0.80 10.05 20.30
CA LYS A 176 0.23 9.68 19.01
C LYS A 176 0.80 8.34 18.59
N TYR A 177 -0.06 7.40 18.30
CA TYR A 177 0.38 6.14 17.72
C TYR A 177 -0.67 5.56 16.80
N GLY A 178 -0.25 4.65 15.96
CA GLY A 178 -1.14 3.92 15.07
C GLY A 178 -0.42 2.73 14.48
N THR A 179 -1.19 1.76 14.03
CA THR A 179 -0.69 0.59 13.31
C THR A 179 -0.93 0.80 11.82
N TYR A 180 0.10 0.59 11.03
CA TYR A 180 0.10 0.84 9.58
C TYR A 180 0.62 -0.38 8.83
N ILE A 181 0.17 -0.57 7.59
CA ILE A 181 0.80 -1.51 6.66
C ILE A 181 2.07 -0.86 6.12
N ILE A 182 3.14 -1.61 5.97
CA ILE A 182 4.34 -1.16 5.27
C ILE A 182 4.13 -1.37 3.77
N ASP A 183 4.08 -0.27 3.02
CA ASP A 183 3.87 -0.29 1.56
C ASP A 183 5.18 -0.56 0.81
N SER A 184 6.27 0.06 1.22
CA SER A 184 7.58 -0.14 0.61
C SER A 184 8.73 0.01 1.61
N VAL A 185 9.86 -0.61 1.29
CA VAL A 185 11.08 -0.52 2.07
C VAL A 185 12.26 -0.35 1.12
N GLU A 186 13.05 0.68 1.34
CA GLU A 186 14.32 0.91 0.65
C GLU A 186 15.47 0.83 1.66
N THR A 187 16.49 0.05 1.33
CA THR A 187 17.70 -0.04 2.16
C THR A 187 18.89 0.52 1.40
N THR A 188 19.53 1.51 2.00
CA THR A 188 20.70 2.18 1.43
C THR A 188 21.93 1.96 2.29
N PHE A 189 23.08 1.85 1.62
CA PHE A 189 24.39 1.76 2.25
C PHE A 189 25.30 2.88 1.71
N GLY A 190 25.91 3.64 2.60
CA GLY A 190 26.73 4.77 2.19
C GLY A 190 27.70 5.21 3.27
N GLN A 191 28.36 6.37 3.08
CA GLN A 191 29.33 6.93 4.03
C GLN A 191 28.70 7.23 5.40
N GLN A 192 27.39 7.49 5.45
CA GLN A 192 26.63 7.72 6.68
C GLN A 192 26.12 6.43 7.32
N GLY A 193 26.61 5.28 6.86
CA GLY A 193 26.19 3.97 7.30
C GLY A 193 24.98 3.42 6.53
N ALA A 194 24.38 2.38 7.09
CA ALA A 194 23.22 1.76 6.53
C ALA A 194 21.93 2.39 7.08
N ARG A 195 20.96 2.63 6.19
CA ARG A 195 19.68 3.23 6.52
C ARG A 195 18.56 2.44 5.87
N ARG A 196 17.39 2.44 6.51
CA ARG A 196 16.16 1.87 5.98
C ARG A 196 15.11 2.96 5.91
N LYS A 197 14.65 3.27 4.69
CA LYS A 197 13.52 4.14 4.43
C LYS A 197 12.27 3.28 4.33
N VAL A 198 11.27 3.58 5.12
CA VAL A 198 10.02 2.80 5.22
C VAL A 198 8.86 3.71 4.88
N GLU A 199 8.13 3.35 3.85
CA GLU A 199 6.88 4.01 3.48
C GLU A 199 5.73 3.35 4.21
N ILE A 200 5.03 4.13 5.04
CA ILE A 200 3.84 3.68 5.74
C ILE A 200 2.61 3.91 4.88
N GLY A 201 1.83 2.88 4.71
CA GLY A 201 0.58 2.87 3.95
C GLY A 201 -0.63 3.13 4.83
N ARG A 202 -1.69 2.35 4.56
CA ARG A 202 -2.96 2.50 5.28
C ARG A 202 -2.81 2.21 6.77
N LYS A 203 -3.47 3.05 7.59
CA LYS A 203 -3.70 2.75 9.01
C LYS A 203 -4.66 1.57 9.15
N ILE A 204 -4.33 0.66 10.04
CA ILE A 204 -5.21 -0.43 10.45
C ILE A 204 -5.78 -0.08 11.81
N ASP A 205 -7.09 0.01 11.90
CA ASP A 205 -7.76 0.11 13.17
C ASP A 205 -7.64 -1.26 13.86
N THR A 206 -6.70 -1.34 14.78
CA THR A 206 -6.63 -2.49 15.68
C THR A 206 -7.75 -2.30 16.66
N GLU A 207 -8.91 -2.90 16.39
CA GLU A 207 -9.86 -3.12 17.49
C GLU A 207 -9.09 -3.93 18.54
N ALA A 208 -8.93 -3.33 19.70
CA ALA A 208 -8.33 -4.00 20.85
C ALA A 208 -9.16 -5.26 21.13
N LYS A 209 -8.53 -6.42 20.89
CA LYS A 209 -9.04 -7.69 21.41
C LYS A 209 -8.77 -7.78 22.88
#